data_8d6300d21d5120a053b28eeff66052d9
#
_entry.id   8d6300d21d5120a053b28eeff66052d9
#
_cell.length_a   1.000
_cell.length_b   1.000
_cell.length_c   1.000
_cell.angle_alpha   90.00
_cell.angle_beta   90.00
_cell.angle_gamma   90.00
#
_symmetry.space_group_name_H-M   'P 1'
#
loop_
_entity.id
_entity.type
_entity.pdbx_description
1 polymer ?
#
loop_
_entity_poly.entity_id
_entity_poly.type
_entity_poly.pdbx_seq_one_letter_code
_entity_poly.pdbx_strand_id
1 'polypeptide(L)'
;MHLSPALSQSYTRDTLTAREAQRQAECIAWAPVAFQVARLLKKWQILALLNDSSHGLTLEDLQQSTDRSHYALTILTDAGLSLGLLLVDPTTDRFSLSKTGWFLLTDPATAVNLDFNHDINYQGMFHLEEALTTGKPAGLKTLGDWSTIYEGLSQLPPDALKSWLAFDHFYSDGSFDAALPIVFSQPVRHLLDIGGNTGRFALRCVGQDDNVRVTIADLPGQISMMRSNI
;
A
#
# COMPACT_ATOMS: atom_id res chain seq x y z
N MET A 1 20.66 -21.15 3.50
CA MET A 1 19.43 -20.51 4.07
C MET A 1 18.87 -21.44 5.13
N HIS A 2 18.83 -21.04 6.40
CA HIS A 2 18.19 -21.83 7.46
C HIS A 2 16.73 -21.40 7.57
N LEU A 3 15.82 -22.25 7.08
CA LEU A 3 14.39 -22.03 7.23
C LEU A 3 13.94 -22.54 8.62
N SER A 4 13.01 -21.83 9.26
CA SER A 4 12.34 -22.38 10.44
C SER A 4 11.56 -23.65 10.06
N PRO A 5 11.27 -24.57 11.01
CA PRO A 5 10.52 -25.79 10.71
C PRO A 5 9.16 -25.53 10.00
N ALA A 6 8.45 -24.45 10.39
CA ALA A 6 7.19 -24.06 9.76
C ALA A 6 7.37 -23.60 8.29
N LEU A 7 8.42 -22.80 8.04
CA LEU A 7 8.74 -22.35 6.68
C LEU A 7 9.29 -23.48 5.82
N SER A 8 10.08 -24.41 6.40
CA SER A 8 10.55 -25.60 5.70
C SER A 8 9.38 -26.42 5.15
N GLN A 9 8.33 -26.63 5.94
CA GLN A 9 7.17 -27.38 5.50
C GLN A 9 6.48 -26.74 4.29
N SER A 10 6.40 -25.40 4.26
CA SER A 10 5.76 -24.64 3.18
C SER A 10 6.58 -24.58 1.88
N TYR A 11 7.93 -24.62 1.99
CA TYR A 11 8.80 -24.38 0.83
C TYR A 11 9.52 -25.64 0.29
N THR A 12 9.37 -26.79 0.95
CA THR A 12 10.04 -28.03 0.52
C THR A 12 9.15 -29.01 -0.22
N ARG A 13 7.84 -28.80 -0.22
CA ARG A 13 6.88 -29.67 -0.91
C ARG A 13 5.80 -28.84 -1.61
N ASP A 14 5.54 -29.19 -2.86
CA ASP A 14 4.36 -28.70 -3.56
C ASP A 14 3.14 -29.48 -3.06
N THR A 15 2.18 -28.76 -2.48
CA THR A 15 0.92 -29.33 -1.95
C THR A 15 -0.29 -28.98 -2.82
N LEU A 16 -0.07 -28.20 -3.89
CA LEU A 16 -1.14 -27.79 -4.80
C LEU A 16 -1.56 -28.94 -5.71
N THR A 17 -2.84 -29.03 -5.97
CA THR A 17 -3.32 -29.83 -7.11
C THR A 17 -2.92 -29.15 -8.42
N ALA A 18 -2.86 -29.90 -9.52
CA ALA A 18 -2.52 -29.35 -10.84
C ALA A 18 -3.44 -28.16 -11.22
N ARG A 19 -4.72 -28.23 -10.88
CA ARG A 19 -5.70 -27.18 -11.16
C ARG A 19 -5.46 -25.92 -10.32
N GLU A 20 -5.10 -26.07 -9.06
CA GLU A 20 -4.75 -24.92 -8.18
C GLU A 20 -3.45 -24.27 -8.66
N ALA A 21 -2.44 -25.06 -9.01
CA ALA A 21 -1.19 -24.56 -9.55
C ALA A 21 -1.39 -23.80 -10.87
N GLN A 22 -2.20 -24.34 -11.79
CA GLN A 22 -2.56 -23.65 -13.04
C GLN A 22 -3.26 -22.32 -12.76
N ARG A 23 -4.27 -22.32 -11.88
CA ARG A 23 -5.00 -21.10 -11.52
C ARG A 23 -4.07 -20.05 -10.89
N GLN A 24 -3.15 -20.46 -10.03
CA GLN A 24 -2.17 -19.55 -9.43
C GLN A 24 -1.22 -18.95 -10.47
N ALA A 25 -0.76 -19.77 -11.44
CA ALA A 25 0.07 -19.28 -12.54
C ALA A 25 -0.66 -18.25 -13.42
N GLU A 26 -1.94 -18.50 -13.72
CA GLU A 26 -2.80 -17.55 -14.43
C GLU A 26 -2.99 -16.24 -13.65
N CYS A 27 -3.22 -16.31 -12.33
CA CYS A 27 -3.33 -15.15 -11.47
C CYS A 27 -2.04 -14.29 -11.51
N ILE A 28 -0.86 -14.94 -11.51
CA ILE A 28 0.44 -14.23 -11.61
C ILE A 28 0.57 -13.57 -12.97
N ALA A 29 0.22 -14.26 -14.06
CA ALA A 29 0.32 -13.72 -15.42
C ALA A 29 -0.59 -12.49 -15.63
N TRP A 30 -1.78 -12.49 -15.01
CA TRP A 30 -2.75 -11.40 -15.10
C TRP A 30 -2.64 -10.37 -13.96
N ALA A 31 -1.70 -10.53 -13.03
CA ALA A 31 -1.55 -9.66 -11.86
C ALA A 31 -1.48 -8.16 -12.21
N PRO A 32 -0.79 -7.70 -13.27
CA PRO A 32 -0.77 -6.29 -13.63
C PRO A 32 -2.16 -5.72 -13.98
N VAL A 33 -2.98 -6.50 -14.69
CA VAL A 33 -4.35 -6.11 -15.06
C VAL A 33 -5.23 -6.13 -13.81
N ALA A 34 -5.16 -7.21 -13.02
CA ALA A 34 -5.90 -7.35 -11.77
C ALA A 34 -5.67 -6.18 -10.81
N PHE A 35 -4.40 -5.78 -10.66
CA PHE A 35 -4.01 -4.64 -9.83
C PHE A 35 -4.66 -3.33 -10.29
N GLN A 36 -4.60 -3.03 -11.59
CA GLN A 36 -5.18 -1.79 -12.12
C GLN A 36 -6.71 -1.77 -12.06
N VAL A 37 -7.37 -2.91 -12.30
CA VAL A 37 -8.82 -3.06 -12.13
C VAL A 37 -9.22 -2.76 -10.68
N ALA A 38 -8.58 -3.42 -9.72
CA ALA A 38 -8.83 -3.22 -8.29
C ALA A 38 -8.66 -1.75 -7.89
N ARG A 39 -7.58 -1.13 -8.36
CA ARG A 39 -7.29 0.27 -8.11
C ARG A 39 -8.35 1.20 -8.71
N LEU A 40 -8.78 0.97 -9.96
CA LEU A 40 -9.80 1.80 -10.60
C LEU A 40 -11.17 1.64 -9.94
N LEU A 41 -11.57 0.43 -9.56
CA LEU A 41 -12.81 0.20 -8.79
C LEU A 41 -12.81 1.00 -7.49
N LYS A 42 -11.67 1.06 -6.78
CA LYS A 42 -11.51 1.89 -5.57
C LYS A 42 -11.49 3.39 -5.91
N LYS A 43 -10.64 3.83 -6.86
CA LYS A 43 -10.44 5.24 -7.22
C LYS A 43 -11.73 5.89 -7.73
N TRP A 44 -12.52 5.17 -8.51
CA TRP A 44 -13.80 5.67 -9.02
C TRP A 44 -14.97 5.47 -8.05
N GLN A 45 -14.66 5.10 -6.81
CA GLN A 45 -15.60 4.92 -5.71
C GLN A 45 -16.67 3.84 -5.95
N ILE A 46 -16.48 2.97 -6.93
CA ILE A 46 -17.44 1.90 -7.25
C ILE A 46 -17.59 0.97 -6.04
N LEU A 47 -16.46 0.59 -5.40
CA LEU A 47 -16.50 -0.25 -4.20
C LEU A 47 -17.23 0.44 -3.04
N ALA A 48 -17.04 1.74 -2.85
CA ALA A 48 -17.72 2.50 -1.80
C ALA A 48 -19.23 2.58 -2.05
N LEU A 49 -19.65 2.92 -3.28
CA LEU A 49 -21.05 2.96 -3.66
C LEU A 49 -21.76 1.61 -3.43
N LEU A 50 -21.09 0.50 -3.80
CA LEU A 50 -21.62 -0.85 -3.58
C LEU A 50 -21.67 -1.21 -2.09
N ASN A 51 -20.69 -0.75 -1.28
CA ASN A 51 -20.69 -0.96 0.16
C ASN A 51 -21.83 -0.24 0.86
N ASP A 52 -22.16 0.96 0.41
CA ASP A 52 -23.20 1.80 1.01
C ASP A 52 -24.61 1.40 0.58
N SER A 53 -24.74 0.51 -0.43
CA SER A 53 -26.01 0.01 -0.91
C SER A 53 -26.37 -1.35 -0.26
N SER A 54 -27.44 -1.38 0.51
CA SER A 54 -27.96 -2.63 1.12
C SER A 54 -28.56 -3.62 0.11
N HIS A 55 -28.92 -3.15 -1.08
CA HIS A 55 -29.61 -3.96 -2.10
C HIS A 55 -28.78 -4.15 -3.38
N GLY A 56 -27.52 -3.68 -3.38
CA GLY A 56 -26.71 -3.64 -4.59
C GLY A 56 -27.13 -2.56 -5.58
N LEU A 57 -26.33 -2.35 -6.64
CA LEU A 57 -26.55 -1.33 -7.68
C LEU A 57 -26.47 -1.97 -9.04
N THR A 58 -27.32 -1.51 -9.98
CA THR A 58 -27.22 -1.87 -11.40
C THR A 58 -26.12 -1.04 -12.09
N LEU A 59 -25.80 -1.36 -13.35
CA LEU A 59 -24.88 -0.52 -14.15
C LEU A 59 -25.41 0.89 -14.34
N GLU A 60 -26.72 1.04 -14.51
CA GLU A 60 -27.39 2.34 -14.64
C GLU A 60 -27.29 3.16 -13.35
N ASP A 61 -27.48 2.52 -12.18
CA ASP A 61 -27.32 3.16 -10.87
C ASP A 61 -25.88 3.66 -10.69
N LEU A 62 -24.89 2.83 -11.06
CA LEU A 62 -23.46 3.19 -11.02
C LEU A 62 -23.14 4.32 -12.01
N GLN A 63 -23.71 4.29 -13.20
CA GLN A 63 -23.51 5.36 -14.19
C GLN A 63 -24.07 6.70 -13.73
N GLN A 64 -25.22 6.70 -13.07
CA GLN A 64 -25.81 7.92 -12.49
C GLN A 64 -25.01 8.46 -11.30
N SER A 65 -24.36 7.56 -10.54
CA SER A 65 -23.59 7.91 -9.34
C SER A 65 -22.13 8.27 -9.63
N THR A 66 -21.63 7.96 -10.84
CA THR A 66 -20.27 8.22 -11.26
C THR A 66 -20.28 8.94 -12.61
N ASP A 67 -19.36 9.84 -12.86
CA ASP A 67 -19.20 10.46 -14.20
C ASP A 67 -18.41 9.51 -15.13
N ARG A 68 -18.92 8.26 -15.33
CA ARG A 68 -18.26 7.23 -16.12
C ARG A 68 -19.19 6.68 -17.18
N SER A 69 -18.61 6.32 -18.35
CA SER A 69 -19.37 5.73 -19.43
C SER A 69 -19.86 4.33 -19.06
N HIS A 70 -20.99 3.92 -19.62
CA HIS A 70 -21.52 2.56 -19.51
C HIS A 70 -20.45 1.52 -19.90
N TYR A 71 -19.71 1.75 -20.99
CA TYR A 71 -18.64 0.88 -21.43
C TYR A 71 -17.56 0.66 -20.34
N ALA A 72 -17.07 1.75 -19.73
CA ALA A 72 -16.04 1.68 -18.71
C ALA A 72 -16.53 0.93 -17.46
N LEU A 73 -17.76 1.15 -17.05
CA LEU A 73 -18.38 0.47 -15.92
C LEU A 73 -18.57 -1.02 -16.21
N THR A 74 -19.06 -1.38 -17.41
CA THR A 74 -19.20 -2.79 -17.83
C THR A 74 -17.86 -3.52 -17.74
N ILE A 75 -16.79 -2.96 -18.35
CA ILE A 75 -15.47 -3.58 -18.30
C ILE A 75 -14.95 -3.75 -16.86
N LEU A 76 -15.13 -2.74 -16.00
CA LEU A 76 -14.65 -2.83 -14.62
C LEU A 76 -15.49 -3.77 -13.76
N THR A 77 -16.80 -3.83 -13.93
CA THR A 77 -17.65 -4.75 -13.18
C THR A 77 -17.41 -6.20 -13.61
N ASP A 78 -17.30 -6.47 -14.92
CA ASP A 78 -16.99 -7.81 -15.44
C ASP A 78 -15.62 -8.30 -14.94
N ALA A 79 -14.61 -7.43 -15.01
CA ALA A 79 -13.30 -7.72 -14.46
C ALA A 79 -13.34 -7.90 -12.94
N GLY A 80 -14.11 -7.08 -12.22
CA GLY A 80 -14.31 -7.19 -10.78
C GLY A 80 -14.98 -8.51 -10.36
N LEU A 81 -15.97 -8.99 -11.13
CA LEU A 81 -16.57 -10.33 -10.96
C LEU A 81 -15.52 -11.43 -11.17
N SER A 82 -14.76 -11.34 -12.26
CA SER A 82 -13.71 -12.32 -12.60
C SER A 82 -12.63 -12.42 -11.53
N LEU A 83 -12.29 -11.29 -10.89
CA LEU A 83 -11.33 -11.22 -9.79
C LEU A 83 -11.93 -11.61 -8.43
N GLY A 84 -13.23 -11.87 -8.36
CA GLY A 84 -13.92 -12.15 -7.10
C GLY A 84 -14.03 -10.95 -6.16
N LEU A 85 -13.92 -9.74 -6.68
CA LEU A 85 -14.11 -8.49 -5.91
C LEU A 85 -15.57 -8.12 -5.78
N LEU A 86 -16.37 -8.47 -6.79
CA LEU A 86 -17.79 -8.19 -6.89
C LEU A 86 -18.59 -9.50 -6.98
N LEU A 87 -19.87 -9.39 -6.66
CA LEU A 87 -20.90 -10.40 -6.88
C LEU A 87 -22.00 -9.77 -7.72
N VAL A 88 -22.77 -10.57 -8.43
CA VAL A 88 -23.96 -10.13 -9.17
C VAL A 88 -25.12 -11.04 -8.84
N ASP A 89 -26.30 -10.49 -8.63
CA ASP A 89 -27.55 -11.22 -8.56
C ASP A 89 -28.08 -11.40 -10.00
N PRO A 90 -28.13 -12.63 -10.50
CA PRO A 90 -28.53 -12.89 -11.89
C PRO A 90 -30.04 -12.63 -12.17
N THR A 91 -30.84 -12.38 -11.14
CA THR A 91 -32.28 -12.09 -11.27
C THR A 91 -32.55 -10.60 -11.41
N THR A 92 -31.70 -9.76 -10.76
CA THR A 92 -31.91 -8.31 -10.66
C THR A 92 -30.80 -7.51 -11.33
N ASP A 93 -29.75 -8.16 -11.85
CA ASP A 93 -28.53 -7.57 -12.42
C ASP A 93 -27.85 -6.55 -11.49
N ARG A 94 -28.03 -6.73 -10.15
CA ARG A 94 -27.44 -5.87 -9.14
C ARG A 94 -26.12 -6.40 -8.68
N PHE A 95 -25.13 -5.52 -8.70
CA PHE A 95 -23.78 -5.78 -8.18
C PHE A 95 -23.71 -5.47 -6.69
N SER A 96 -22.94 -6.25 -5.98
CA SER A 96 -22.61 -6.07 -4.57
C SER A 96 -21.14 -6.40 -4.29
N LEU A 97 -20.62 -6.02 -3.11
CA LEU A 97 -19.26 -6.39 -2.73
C LEU A 97 -19.15 -7.84 -2.30
N SER A 98 -18.11 -8.51 -2.73
CA SER A 98 -17.62 -9.72 -2.07
C SER A 98 -16.87 -9.37 -0.78
N LYS A 99 -16.52 -10.38 0.03
CA LYS A 99 -15.61 -10.20 1.18
C LYS A 99 -14.25 -9.64 0.74
N THR A 100 -13.72 -10.11 -0.39
CA THR A 100 -12.45 -9.61 -0.95
C THR A 100 -12.54 -8.14 -1.35
N GLY A 101 -13.63 -7.75 -2.03
CA GLY A 101 -13.89 -6.35 -2.37
C GLY A 101 -14.05 -5.46 -1.14
N TRP A 102 -14.70 -5.98 -0.10
CA TRP A 102 -14.84 -5.26 1.16
C TRP A 102 -13.50 -5.01 1.85
N PHE A 103 -12.62 -6.01 1.94
CA PHE A 103 -11.27 -5.82 2.47
C PHE A 103 -10.43 -4.87 1.61
N LEU A 104 -10.53 -4.94 0.28
CA LEU A 104 -9.85 -4.01 -0.62
C LEU A 104 -10.26 -2.54 -0.35
N LEU A 105 -11.50 -2.33 0.06
CA LEU A 105 -12.03 -1.00 0.40
C LEU A 105 -11.63 -0.56 1.81
N THR A 106 -11.74 -1.46 2.82
CA THR A 106 -11.77 -1.09 4.24
C THR A 106 -10.52 -1.42 5.02
N ASP A 107 -9.70 -2.37 4.55
CA ASP A 107 -8.49 -2.77 5.28
C ASP A 107 -7.36 -1.74 5.09
N PRO A 108 -6.88 -1.11 6.19
CA PRO A 108 -5.85 -0.07 6.10
C PRO A 108 -4.53 -0.56 5.51
N ALA A 109 -4.10 -1.79 5.81
CA ALA A 109 -2.88 -2.37 5.25
C ALA A 109 -2.98 -2.52 3.73
N THR A 110 -4.10 -3.08 3.25
CA THR A 110 -4.38 -3.22 1.82
C THR A 110 -4.43 -1.86 1.13
N ALA A 111 -5.03 -0.86 1.77
CA ALA A 111 -5.15 0.49 1.23
C ALA A 111 -3.78 1.15 1.00
N VAL A 112 -2.93 1.18 2.02
CA VAL A 112 -1.59 1.80 1.91
C VAL A 112 -0.69 1.04 0.94
N ASN A 113 -0.79 -0.29 0.91
CA ASN A 113 -0.02 -1.11 -0.03
C ASN A 113 -0.45 -0.88 -1.48
N LEU A 114 -1.75 -0.74 -1.75
CA LEU A 114 -2.28 -0.49 -3.08
C LEU A 114 -1.81 0.87 -3.62
N ASP A 115 -1.92 1.92 -2.80
CA ASP A 115 -1.51 3.27 -3.17
C ASP A 115 0.01 3.36 -3.35
N PHE A 116 0.80 2.83 -2.40
CA PHE A 116 2.26 2.79 -2.48
C PHE A 116 2.76 2.04 -3.73
N ASN A 117 2.23 0.84 -3.98
CA ASN A 117 2.63 0.08 -5.16
C ASN A 117 2.28 0.81 -6.46
N HIS A 118 1.15 1.50 -6.53
CA HIS A 118 0.79 2.25 -7.72
C HIS A 118 1.69 3.48 -7.94
N ASP A 119 1.84 4.30 -6.89
CA ASP A 119 2.42 5.64 -7.04
C ASP A 119 3.95 5.63 -6.98
N ILE A 120 4.54 4.60 -6.34
CA ILE A 120 6.00 4.47 -6.17
C ILE A 120 6.56 3.35 -7.06
N ASN A 121 6.02 2.14 -6.98
CA ASN A 121 6.69 0.97 -7.53
C ASN A 121 6.28 0.61 -8.95
N TYR A 122 5.02 0.85 -9.34
CA TYR A 122 4.43 0.21 -10.53
C TYR A 122 5.22 0.45 -11.82
N GLN A 123 5.59 1.70 -12.09
CA GLN A 123 6.39 2.02 -13.27
C GLN A 123 7.84 1.57 -13.12
N GLY A 124 8.39 1.69 -11.93
CA GLY A 124 9.76 1.26 -11.63
C GLY A 124 9.99 -0.24 -11.80
N MET A 125 8.95 -1.07 -11.65
CA MET A 125 9.06 -2.53 -11.81
C MET A 125 9.40 -2.98 -13.24
N PHE A 126 9.16 -2.16 -14.26
CA PHE A 126 9.67 -2.42 -15.63
C PHE A 126 11.20 -2.48 -15.70
N HIS A 127 11.89 -1.91 -14.73
CA HIS A 127 13.35 -1.89 -14.62
C HIS A 127 13.93 -2.88 -13.62
N LEU A 128 13.11 -3.87 -13.18
CA LEU A 128 13.53 -4.84 -12.16
C LEU A 128 14.72 -5.69 -12.65
N GLU A 129 14.71 -6.15 -13.89
CA GLU A 129 15.81 -6.92 -14.48
C GLU A 129 17.11 -6.12 -14.47
N GLU A 130 17.07 -4.85 -14.92
CA GLU A 130 18.21 -3.94 -14.88
C GLU A 130 18.71 -3.73 -13.44
N ALA A 131 17.82 -3.55 -12.49
CA ALA A 131 18.18 -3.36 -11.09
C ALA A 131 18.87 -4.59 -10.50
N LEU A 132 18.37 -5.77 -10.76
CA LEU A 132 18.96 -7.03 -10.30
C LEU A 132 20.32 -7.32 -10.96
N THR A 133 20.46 -6.98 -12.25
CA THR A 133 21.69 -7.19 -13.00
C THR A 133 22.81 -6.23 -12.57
N THR A 134 22.45 -4.98 -12.28
CA THR A 134 23.44 -3.92 -11.97
C THR A 134 23.67 -3.73 -10.47
N GLY A 135 22.76 -4.23 -9.62
CA GLY A 135 22.76 -3.97 -8.18
C GLY A 135 22.43 -2.52 -7.82
N LYS A 136 21.80 -1.78 -8.74
CA LYS A 136 21.41 -0.36 -8.56
C LYS A 136 19.89 -0.22 -8.68
N PRO A 137 19.28 0.79 -8.04
CA PRO A 137 17.83 0.99 -8.05
C PRO A 137 17.34 1.58 -9.39
N ALA A 138 17.48 0.82 -10.50
CA ALA A 138 17.22 1.28 -11.85
C ALA A 138 15.79 1.81 -12.07
N GLY A 139 14.80 1.30 -11.33
CA GLY A 139 13.42 1.79 -11.38
C GLY A 139 13.23 3.20 -10.83
N LEU A 140 14.19 3.70 -10.04
CA LEU A 140 14.11 5.02 -9.43
C LEU A 140 14.06 6.15 -10.48
N LYS A 141 14.64 5.93 -11.65
CA LYS A 141 14.63 6.89 -12.78
C LYS A 141 13.22 7.29 -13.26
N THR A 142 12.18 6.52 -12.89
CA THR A 142 10.78 6.88 -13.18
C THR A 142 10.25 7.98 -12.28
N LEU A 143 10.90 8.23 -11.15
CA LEU A 143 10.54 9.26 -10.18
C LEU A 143 11.53 10.43 -10.19
N GLY A 144 12.82 10.16 -10.38
CA GLY A 144 13.87 11.17 -10.43
C GLY A 144 15.27 10.58 -10.60
N ASP A 145 16.27 11.45 -10.69
CA ASP A 145 17.68 11.09 -10.89
C ASP A 145 18.43 11.22 -9.54
N TRP A 146 18.24 10.22 -8.67
CA TRP A 146 18.88 10.13 -7.36
C TRP A 146 19.55 8.76 -7.19
N SER A 147 20.55 8.68 -6.33
CA SER A 147 21.19 7.40 -5.99
C SER A 147 20.27 6.50 -5.15
N THR A 148 19.45 7.12 -4.31
CA THR A 148 18.42 6.46 -3.49
C THR A 148 17.16 7.33 -3.46
N ILE A 149 16.01 6.71 -3.18
CA ILE A 149 14.75 7.44 -3.07
C ILE A 149 14.77 8.44 -1.90
N TYR A 150 15.53 8.17 -0.85
CA TYR A 150 15.62 9.05 0.33
C TYR A 150 16.15 10.43 0.00
N GLU A 151 17.05 10.56 -0.98
CA GLU A 151 17.58 11.84 -1.47
C GLU A 151 16.50 12.67 -2.18
N GLY A 152 15.54 11.98 -2.79
CA GLY A 152 14.48 12.59 -3.59
C GLY A 152 13.13 12.71 -2.88
N LEU A 153 12.96 12.22 -1.65
CA LEU A 153 11.64 12.17 -1.00
C LEU A 153 10.93 13.53 -0.98
N SER A 154 11.64 14.60 -0.63
CA SER A 154 11.07 15.95 -0.59
C SER A 154 10.75 16.54 -1.97
N GLN A 155 11.15 15.87 -3.05
CA GLN A 155 10.97 16.30 -4.44
C GLN A 155 9.97 15.39 -5.18
N LEU A 156 9.43 14.35 -4.52
CA LEU A 156 8.44 13.47 -5.12
C LEU A 156 7.17 14.26 -5.52
N PRO A 157 6.49 13.84 -6.59
CA PRO A 157 5.14 14.33 -6.88
C PRO A 157 4.23 14.20 -5.65
N PRO A 158 3.28 15.11 -5.41
CA PRO A 158 2.47 15.14 -4.18
C PRO A 158 1.77 13.81 -3.85
N ASP A 159 1.19 13.14 -4.86
CA ASP A 159 0.53 11.85 -4.66
C ASP A 159 1.53 10.75 -4.26
N ALA A 160 2.70 10.72 -4.91
CA ALA A 160 3.76 9.78 -4.59
C ALA A 160 4.32 10.00 -3.18
N LEU A 161 4.57 11.25 -2.78
CA LEU A 161 5.00 11.59 -1.42
C LEU A 161 3.95 11.18 -0.38
N LYS A 162 2.67 11.47 -0.65
CA LYS A 162 1.56 11.07 0.22
C LYS A 162 1.51 9.56 0.42
N SER A 163 1.61 8.79 -0.67
CA SER A 163 1.57 7.33 -0.64
C SER A 163 2.81 6.75 0.06
N TRP A 164 3.99 7.34 -0.15
CA TRP A 164 5.20 6.97 0.58
C TRP A 164 5.04 7.16 2.08
N LEU A 165 4.67 8.36 2.52
CA LEU A 165 4.52 8.66 3.94
C LEU A 165 3.42 7.84 4.61
N ALA A 166 2.31 7.59 3.91
CA ALA A 166 1.23 6.75 4.43
C ALA A 166 1.70 5.31 4.66
N PHE A 167 2.46 4.75 3.71
CA PHE A 167 3.05 3.41 3.82
C PHE A 167 4.07 3.35 4.97
N ASP A 168 5.01 4.28 5.01
CA ASP A 168 6.06 4.32 6.03
C ASP A 168 5.48 4.42 7.44
N HIS A 169 4.56 5.36 7.66
CA HIS A 169 3.88 5.53 8.95
C HIS A 169 3.02 4.34 9.34
N PHE A 170 2.33 3.72 8.40
CA PHE A 170 1.52 2.55 8.70
C PHE A 170 2.37 1.42 9.30
N TYR A 171 3.57 1.19 8.76
CA TYR A 171 4.43 0.11 9.21
C TYR A 171 5.36 0.48 10.36
N SER A 172 5.69 1.76 10.56
CA SER A 172 6.58 2.22 11.63
C SER A 172 5.85 2.60 12.92
N ASP A 173 4.76 3.36 12.83
CA ASP A 173 4.11 3.97 14.01
C ASP A 173 3.57 2.92 14.99
N GLY A 174 3.13 1.77 14.50
CA GLY A 174 2.65 0.66 15.32
C GLY A 174 3.73 0.06 16.25
N SER A 175 5.00 0.29 15.98
CA SER A 175 6.11 -0.17 16.82
C SER A 175 6.44 0.77 17.97
N PHE A 176 5.97 2.01 17.95
CA PHE A 176 6.36 3.04 18.92
C PHE A 176 5.94 2.69 20.35
N ASP A 177 4.73 2.18 20.53
CA ASP A 177 4.23 1.79 21.86
C ASP A 177 5.02 0.64 22.48
N ALA A 178 5.59 -0.24 21.65
CA ALA A 178 6.48 -1.30 22.12
C ALA A 178 7.92 -0.80 22.36
N ALA A 179 8.37 0.21 21.61
CA ALA A 179 9.72 0.78 21.72
C ALA A 179 9.86 1.71 22.93
N LEU A 180 8.86 2.54 23.22
CA LEU A 180 8.92 3.53 24.30
C LEU A 180 9.29 2.96 25.67
N PRO A 181 8.70 1.85 26.17
CA PRO A 181 9.11 1.25 27.46
C PRO A 181 10.56 0.76 27.47
N ILE A 182 11.11 0.37 26.32
CA ILE A 182 12.50 -0.09 26.19
C ILE A 182 13.42 1.14 26.26
N VAL A 183 13.12 2.19 25.48
CA VAL A 183 13.90 3.45 25.46
C VAL A 183 13.91 4.09 26.85
N PHE A 184 12.79 4.14 27.54
CA PHE A 184 12.65 4.77 28.86
C PHE A 184 12.73 3.76 30.02
N SER A 185 13.34 2.58 29.79
CA SER A 185 13.62 1.61 30.88
C SER A 185 14.58 2.17 31.94
N GLN A 186 15.31 3.21 31.60
CA GLN A 186 16.14 4.03 32.50
C GLN A 186 15.87 5.52 32.22
N PRO A 187 16.21 6.43 33.15
CA PRO A 187 16.03 7.86 32.91
C PRO A 187 16.85 8.32 31.70
N VAL A 188 16.17 8.86 30.67
CA VAL A 188 16.80 9.37 29.43
C VAL A 188 16.67 10.89 29.40
N ARG A 189 17.78 11.62 29.36
CA ARG A 189 17.81 13.08 29.23
C ARG A 189 18.04 13.56 27.81
N HIS A 190 18.79 12.77 27.02
CA HIS A 190 19.09 13.06 25.64
C HIS A 190 18.89 11.79 24.80
N LEU A 191 18.14 11.90 23.73
CA LEU A 191 17.90 10.86 22.75
C LEU A 191 18.35 11.36 21.37
N LEU A 192 19.07 10.53 20.63
CA LEU A 192 19.37 10.75 19.22
C LEU A 192 18.49 9.83 18.38
N ASP A 193 17.64 10.44 17.55
CA ASP A 193 16.77 9.76 16.58
C ASP A 193 17.41 9.89 15.19
N ILE A 194 17.90 8.78 14.64
CA ILE A 194 18.57 8.74 13.34
C ILE A 194 17.58 8.26 12.28
N GLY A 195 17.31 9.08 11.25
CA GLY A 195 16.29 8.81 10.26
C GLY A 195 14.89 9.06 10.81
N GLY A 196 14.73 10.11 11.61
CA GLY A 196 13.47 10.41 12.30
C GLY A 196 12.30 10.84 11.38
N ASN A 197 12.54 10.90 10.06
CA ASN A 197 11.56 11.19 9.02
C ASN A 197 10.70 12.43 9.34
N THR A 198 9.41 12.26 9.58
CA THR A 198 8.48 13.36 9.92
C THR A 198 8.46 13.71 11.42
N GLY A 199 9.34 13.13 12.23
CA GLY A 199 9.50 13.44 13.67
C GLY A 199 8.46 12.78 14.58
N ARG A 200 7.63 11.86 14.09
CA ARG A 200 6.54 11.25 14.88
C ARG A 200 7.04 10.49 16.10
N PHE A 201 8.14 9.72 15.97
CA PHE A 201 8.70 9.02 17.13
C PHE A 201 9.28 10.00 18.15
N ALA A 202 9.97 11.04 17.70
CA ALA A 202 10.48 12.09 18.58
C ALA A 202 9.36 12.78 19.37
N LEU A 203 8.22 13.10 18.73
CA LEU A 203 7.04 13.65 19.41
C LEU A 203 6.46 12.68 20.45
N ARG A 204 6.43 11.37 20.15
CA ARG A 204 6.01 10.35 21.12
C ARG A 204 6.97 10.27 22.31
N CYS A 205 8.28 10.40 22.09
CA CYS A 205 9.27 10.42 23.17
C CYS A 205 9.10 11.63 24.08
N VAL A 206 8.92 12.83 23.52
CA VAL A 206 8.65 14.06 24.31
C VAL A 206 7.34 13.95 25.07
N GLY A 207 6.30 13.39 24.46
CA GLY A 207 5.03 13.14 25.16
C GLY A 207 5.10 12.09 26.27
N GLN A 208 6.15 11.23 26.26
CA GLN A 208 6.37 10.23 27.32
C GLN A 208 7.12 10.79 28.54
N ASP A 209 8.07 11.70 28.34
CA ASP A 209 8.84 12.37 29.40
C ASP A 209 9.19 13.80 28.98
N ASP A 210 8.60 14.78 29.64
CA ASP A 210 8.82 16.23 29.38
C ASP A 210 10.27 16.68 29.58
N ASN A 211 11.09 15.89 30.26
CA ASN A 211 12.49 16.20 30.52
C ASN A 211 13.45 15.66 29.44
N VAL A 212 12.96 14.89 28.49
CA VAL A 212 13.81 14.35 27.41
C VAL A 212 14.03 15.42 26.34
N ARG A 213 15.26 15.55 25.89
CA ARG A 213 15.62 16.31 24.69
C ARG A 213 15.89 15.31 23.57
N VAL A 214 15.11 15.40 22.51
CA VAL A 214 15.33 14.57 21.30
C VAL A 214 16.06 15.39 20.25
N THR A 215 17.17 14.85 19.75
CA THR A 215 17.89 15.38 18.59
C THR A 215 17.61 14.45 17.41
N ILE A 216 17.10 15.00 16.32
CA ILE A 216 16.85 14.23 15.11
C ILE A 216 17.97 14.48 14.11
N ALA A 217 18.54 13.40 13.57
CA ALA A 217 19.51 13.43 12.48
C ALA A 217 18.88 12.77 11.25
N ASP A 218 18.68 13.57 10.20
CA ASP A 218 18.09 13.10 8.94
C ASP A 218 18.65 13.91 7.76
N LEU A 219 18.31 13.50 6.53
CA LEU A 219 18.67 14.21 5.32
C LEU A 219 18.05 15.63 5.31
N PRO A 220 18.71 16.63 4.69
CA PRO A 220 18.22 18.01 4.72
C PRO A 220 16.78 18.20 4.24
N GLY A 221 16.36 17.44 3.21
CA GLY A 221 15.00 17.44 2.69
C GLY A 221 13.99 16.97 3.72
N GLN A 222 14.31 15.90 4.46
CA GLN A 222 13.47 15.32 5.53
C GLN A 222 13.35 16.32 6.70
N ILE A 223 14.46 16.91 7.14
CA ILE A 223 14.45 17.95 8.19
C ILE A 223 13.56 19.13 7.80
N SER A 224 13.60 19.54 6.53
CA SER A 224 12.75 20.63 6.03
C SER A 224 11.27 20.27 6.09
N MET A 225 10.90 19.06 5.62
CA MET A 225 9.51 18.57 5.68
C MET A 225 9.02 18.44 7.13
N MET A 226 9.84 17.86 8.00
CA MET A 226 9.50 17.69 9.42
C MET A 226 9.19 19.03 10.09
N ARG A 227 10.00 20.08 9.87
CA ARG A 227 9.76 21.41 10.42
C ARG A 227 8.46 22.06 9.97
N SER A 228 7.90 21.61 8.84
CA SER A 228 6.60 22.07 8.35
C SER A 228 5.43 21.31 8.99
N ASN A 229 5.70 20.17 9.66
CA ASN A 229 4.72 19.28 10.27
C ASN A 229 4.66 19.43 11.80
N ILE A 230 5.66 20.05 12.42
CA ILE A 230 5.77 20.33 13.86
C ILE A 230 5.54 21.82 14.11
#